data_52522451541c9ed138dfa6a35b65f9db
#
_entry.id   52522451541c9ed138dfa6a35b65f9db
#
_cell.length_a   1.000
_cell.length_b   1.000
_cell.length_c   1.000
_cell.angle_alpha   90.00
_cell.angle_beta   90.00
_cell.angle_gamma   90.00
#
_symmetry.space_group_name_H-M   'P 1'
#
loop_
_entity.id
_entity.type
_entity.pdbx_description
1 polymer ?
#
loop_
_entity_poly.entity_id
_entity_poly.type
_entity_poly.pdbx_seq_one_letter_code
_entity_poly.pdbx_strand_id
1 'polypeptide(L)'
;MSEMANSGDMKTTKEIMNSMSDDDKKALKGWYFYDWANQAYALTVMTVIAPALMAALYNTATGTQAGDTFYAFVLTFSMFFVILTAPALGVIADRMPIKKKLLKWYTVAGILFTALMGAAPYFGSQAYILSLIHI
;
A
#
# COMPACT_ATOMS: atom_id res chain seq x y z
N MET A 1 17.96 35.01 34.26
CA MET A 1 17.25 35.37 33.06
C MET A 1 18.09 34.98 31.88
N SER A 2 17.96 33.87 31.38
CA SER A 2 18.40 33.27 30.12
C SER A 2 18.71 31.80 30.37
N GLU A 3 17.68 31.03 30.43
CA GLU A 3 17.77 29.59 30.19
C GLU A 3 17.88 29.42 28.67
N MET A 4 19.11 29.50 28.17
CA MET A 4 19.43 29.01 26.86
C MET A 4 19.30 27.49 26.91
N ALA A 5 18.22 27.00 26.32
CA ALA A 5 17.97 25.60 26.11
C ALA A 5 19.24 24.95 25.55
N ASN A 6 19.76 24.00 26.28
CA ASN A 6 20.91 23.18 25.94
C ASN A 6 20.69 22.48 24.60
N SER A 7 21.18 23.04 23.51
CA SER A 7 21.20 22.47 22.17
C SER A 7 22.23 21.32 22.02
N GLY A 8 22.78 20.86 23.15
CA GLY A 8 23.90 19.91 23.20
C GLY A 8 23.52 18.41 23.15
N ASP A 9 22.25 18.03 23.08
CA ASP A 9 21.89 16.62 23.26
C ASP A 9 21.15 16.00 22.05
N MET A 10 21.09 16.68 20.91
CA MET A 10 20.67 16.03 19.68
C MET A 10 21.86 15.32 19.05
N LYS A 11 21.96 14.01 19.33
CA LYS A 11 22.92 13.15 18.65
C LYS A 11 22.74 13.28 17.13
N THR A 12 23.83 13.54 16.45
CA THR A 12 23.83 13.58 14.98
C THR A 12 23.34 12.23 14.44
N THR A 13 22.63 12.22 13.31
CA THR A 13 22.15 10.99 12.65
C THR A 13 23.24 9.93 12.51
N LYS A 14 24.50 10.35 12.28
CA LYS A 14 25.66 9.46 12.22
C LYS A 14 25.97 8.80 13.58
N GLU A 15 25.86 9.53 14.68
CA GLU A 15 26.08 9.00 16.03
C GLU A 15 24.99 8.01 16.42
N ILE A 16 23.74 8.32 16.07
CA ILE A 16 22.62 7.40 16.28
C ILE A 16 22.84 6.12 15.47
N MET A 17 23.20 6.23 14.20
CA MET A 17 23.47 5.05 13.36
C MET A 17 24.66 4.23 13.86
N ASN A 18 25.71 4.85 14.38
CA ASN A 18 26.87 4.16 14.93
C ASN A 18 26.57 3.47 16.27
N SER A 19 25.64 3.98 17.05
CA SER A 19 25.21 3.40 18.34
C SER A 19 24.18 2.27 18.18
N MET A 20 23.61 2.07 16.98
CA MET A 20 22.65 1.02 16.71
C MET A 20 23.31 -0.37 16.65
N SER A 21 22.63 -1.38 17.16
CA SER A 21 23.04 -2.78 16.98
C SER A 21 23.02 -3.18 15.50
N ASP A 22 23.75 -4.22 15.15
CA ASP A 22 23.77 -4.71 13.76
C ASP A 22 22.38 -5.24 13.32
N ASP A 23 21.62 -5.78 14.24
CA ASP A 23 20.23 -6.20 13.98
C ASP A 23 19.32 -5.01 13.70
N ASP A 24 19.46 -3.91 14.44
CA ASP A 24 18.70 -2.68 14.19
C ASP A 24 19.06 -2.04 12.85
N LYS A 25 20.34 -2.03 12.48
CA LYS A 25 20.78 -1.55 11.16
C LYS A 25 20.20 -2.39 10.03
N LYS A 26 20.14 -3.71 10.21
CA LYS A 26 19.54 -4.62 9.26
C LYS A 26 18.02 -4.40 9.13
N ALA A 27 17.34 -4.21 10.26
CA ALA A 27 15.92 -3.89 10.30
C ALA A 27 15.62 -2.55 9.60
N LEU A 28 16.45 -1.53 9.85
CA LEU A 28 16.33 -0.22 9.21
C LEU A 28 16.50 -0.30 7.69
N LYS A 29 17.50 -1.05 7.20
CA LYS A 29 17.66 -1.30 5.76
C LYS A 29 16.46 -2.01 5.16
N GLY A 30 15.93 -3.02 5.85
CA GLY A 30 14.71 -3.72 5.42
C GLY A 30 13.52 -2.78 5.31
N TRP A 31 13.38 -1.84 6.26
CA TRP A 31 12.36 -0.82 6.24
C TRP A 31 12.49 0.13 5.02
N TYR A 32 13.68 0.64 4.73
CA TYR A 32 13.91 1.49 3.56
C TYR A 32 13.60 0.79 2.24
N PHE A 33 14.00 -0.49 2.11
CA PHE A 33 13.68 -1.27 0.90
C PHE A 33 12.18 -1.52 0.76
N TYR A 34 11.50 -1.81 1.87
CA TYR A 34 10.05 -1.98 1.87
C TYR A 34 9.34 -0.68 1.46
N ASP A 35 9.72 0.45 2.04
CA ASP A 35 9.12 1.74 1.72
C ASP A 35 9.34 2.13 0.26
N TRP A 36 10.56 1.97 -0.24
CA TRP A 36 10.88 2.21 -1.64
C TRP A 36 10.07 1.32 -2.59
N ALA A 37 9.98 0.02 -2.32
CA ALA A 37 9.20 -0.92 -3.12
C ALA A 37 7.70 -0.59 -3.09
N ASN A 38 7.18 -0.19 -1.93
CA ASN A 38 5.79 0.22 -1.75
C ASN A 38 5.47 1.50 -2.55
N GLN A 39 6.37 2.49 -2.56
CA GLN A 39 6.21 3.70 -3.36
C GLN A 39 6.24 3.40 -4.86
N ALA A 40 7.17 2.57 -5.32
CA ALA A 40 7.25 2.15 -6.71
C ALA A 40 5.97 1.41 -7.15
N TYR A 41 5.44 0.53 -6.30
CA TYR A 41 4.18 -0.16 -6.54
C TYR A 41 3.00 0.82 -6.62
N ALA A 42 2.88 1.73 -5.67
CA ALA A 42 1.78 2.71 -5.62
C ALA A 42 1.78 3.60 -6.87
N LEU A 43 2.94 4.12 -7.27
CA LEU A 43 3.05 4.99 -8.43
C LEU A 43 2.80 4.23 -9.76
N THR A 44 3.36 3.03 -9.92
CA THR A 44 3.29 2.31 -11.20
C THR A 44 2.00 1.52 -11.31
N VAL A 45 1.69 0.68 -10.34
CA VAL A 45 0.56 -0.25 -10.43
C VAL A 45 -0.74 0.44 -10.11
N MET A 46 -0.83 1.12 -8.97
CA MET A 46 -2.09 1.71 -8.51
C MET A 46 -2.50 2.95 -9.30
N THR A 47 -1.54 3.77 -9.74
CA THR A 47 -1.84 5.06 -10.39
C THR A 47 -1.91 4.93 -11.91
N VAL A 48 -1.15 4.03 -12.54
CA VAL A 48 -1.07 3.93 -14.00
C VAL A 48 -1.72 2.65 -14.51
N ILE A 49 -1.28 1.50 -14.03
CA ILE A 49 -1.69 0.21 -14.61
C ILE A 49 -3.14 -0.13 -14.22
N ALA A 50 -3.52 -0.01 -12.96
CA ALA A 50 -4.83 -0.42 -12.48
C ALA A 50 -5.98 0.36 -13.14
N PRO A 51 -5.96 1.72 -13.20
CA PRO A 51 -7.03 2.45 -13.87
C PRO A 51 -7.12 2.11 -15.36
N ALA A 52 -5.99 2.08 -16.08
CA ALA A 52 -5.98 1.79 -17.51
C ALA A 52 -6.50 0.36 -17.81
N LEU A 53 -6.05 -0.63 -17.04
CA LEU A 53 -6.47 -2.02 -17.20
C LEU A 53 -7.96 -2.20 -16.89
N MET A 54 -8.44 -1.65 -15.78
CA MET A 54 -9.85 -1.76 -15.41
C MET A 54 -10.77 -1.07 -16.41
N ALA A 55 -10.39 0.14 -16.87
CA ALA A 55 -11.16 0.84 -17.88
C ALA A 55 -11.22 0.05 -19.19
N ALA A 56 -10.09 -0.50 -19.65
CA ALA A 56 -10.03 -1.30 -20.87
C ALA A 56 -10.88 -2.57 -20.77
N LEU A 57 -10.78 -3.31 -19.67
CA LEU A 57 -11.57 -4.54 -19.46
C LEU A 57 -13.06 -4.25 -19.39
N TYR A 58 -13.45 -3.20 -18.65
CA TYR A 58 -14.86 -2.80 -18.56
C TYR A 58 -15.43 -2.36 -19.91
N ASN A 59 -14.74 -1.49 -20.63
CA ASN A 59 -15.16 -1.02 -21.94
C ASN A 59 -15.30 -2.18 -22.94
N THR A 60 -14.37 -3.13 -22.93
CA THR A 60 -14.42 -4.33 -23.78
C THR A 60 -15.60 -5.24 -23.41
N ALA A 61 -15.87 -5.40 -22.12
CA ALA A 61 -16.96 -6.29 -21.65
C ALA A 61 -18.36 -5.72 -21.91
N THR A 62 -18.51 -4.39 -21.79
CA THR A 62 -19.82 -3.72 -21.85
C THR A 62 -20.10 -3.04 -23.19
N GLY A 63 -19.08 -2.87 -24.03
CA GLY A 63 -19.19 -2.11 -25.27
C GLY A 63 -19.40 -0.60 -25.07
N THR A 64 -19.12 -0.09 -23.86
CA THR A 64 -19.27 1.33 -23.50
C THR A 64 -17.91 1.99 -23.33
N GLN A 65 -17.89 3.32 -23.19
CA GLN A 65 -16.68 4.12 -22.87
C GLN A 65 -16.73 4.64 -21.41
N ALA A 66 -17.39 3.92 -20.52
CA ALA A 66 -17.63 4.34 -19.14
C ALA A 66 -16.63 3.72 -18.14
N GLY A 67 -15.55 3.10 -18.60
CA GLY A 67 -14.58 2.38 -17.77
C GLY A 67 -13.90 3.27 -16.73
N ASP A 68 -13.57 4.51 -17.07
CA ASP A 68 -12.97 5.46 -16.13
C ASP A 68 -13.95 5.84 -15.01
N THR A 69 -15.22 6.06 -15.35
CA THR A 69 -16.28 6.33 -14.36
C THR A 69 -16.49 5.12 -13.46
N PHE A 70 -16.47 3.92 -14.02
CA PHE A 70 -16.57 2.68 -13.26
C PHE A 70 -15.41 2.53 -12.28
N TYR A 71 -14.17 2.76 -12.73
CA TYR A 71 -12.98 2.75 -11.86
C TYR A 71 -13.09 3.77 -10.73
N ALA A 72 -13.48 5.01 -11.04
CA ALA A 72 -13.65 6.07 -10.03
C ALA A 72 -14.71 5.69 -8.99
N PHE A 73 -15.81 5.07 -9.40
CA PHE A 73 -16.84 4.59 -8.49
C PHE A 73 -16.31 3.50 -7.54
N VAL A 74 -15.60 2.51 -8.08
CA VAL A 74 -14.99 1.43 -7.29
C VAL A 74 -13.97 1.97 -6.30
N LEU A 75 -13.13 2.93 -6.72
CA LEU A 75 -12.15 3.56 -5.85
C LEU A 75 -12.82 4.32 -4.70
N THR A 76 -13.89 5.07 -4.98
CA THR A 76 -14.66 5.80 -3.97
C THR A 76 -15.27 4.85 -2.94
N PHE A 77 -15.84 3.74 -3.40
CA PHE A 77 -16.41 2.72 -2.54
C PHE A 77 -15.35 2.04 -1.67
N SER A 78 -14.19 1.74 -2.24
CA SER A 78 -13.04 1.20 -1.51
C SER A 78 -12.57 2.16 -0.42
N MET A 79 -12.44 3.46 -0.71
CA MET A 79 -12.06 4.47 0.28
C MET A 79 -13.03 4.55 1.44
N PHE A 80 -14.33 4.37 1.19
CA PHE A 80 -15.33 4.31 2.26
C PHE A 80 -15.04 3.15 3.23
N PHE A 81 -14.71 1.96 2.74
CA PHE A 81 -14.33 0.83 3.58
C PHE A 81 -13.03 1.09 4.35
N VAL A 82 -12.04 1.72 3.74
CA VAL A 82 -10.79 2.09 4.42
C VAL A 82 -11.06 3.02 5.58
N ILE A 83 -11.85 4.08 5.39
CA ILE A 83 -12.21 5.03 6.45
C ILE A 83 -12.93 4.33 7.62
N LEU A 84 -13.79 3.38 7.32
CA LEU A 84 -14.55 2.64 8.34
C LEU A 84 -13.67 1.65 9.12
N THR A 85 -12.71 1.00 8.44
CA THR A 85 -11.90 -0.07 9.04
C THR A 85 -10.58 0.44 9.65
N ALA A 86 -10.01 1.54 9.15
CA ALA A 86 -8.72 2.04 9.59
C ALA A 86 -8.63 2.34 11.10
N PRO A 87 -9.62 2.98 11.75
CA PRO A 87 -9.57 3.23 13.19
C PRO A 87 -9.55 1.93 14.00
N ALA A 88 -10.37 0.94 13.61
CA ALA A 88 -10.45 -0.35 14.30
C ALA A 88 -9.12 -1.13 14.17
N LEU A 89 -8.55 -1.16 12.96
CA LEU A 89 -7.26 -1.81 12.70
C LEU A 89 -6.12 -1.09 13.43
N GLY A 90 -6.15 0.24 13.51
CA GLY A 90 -5.18 1.03 14.26
C GLY A 90 -5.16 0.66 15.75
N VAL A 91 -6.33 0.62 16.40
CA VAL A 91 -6.46 0.24 17.80
C VAL A 91 -5.98 -1.20 18.06
N ILE A 92 -6.34 -2.14 17.18
CA ILE A 92 -5.88 -3.55 17.27
C ILE A 92 -4.36 -3.64 17.12
N ALA A 93 -3.81 -2.95 16.14
CA ALA A 93 -2.37 -2.94 15.90
C ALA A 93 -1.58 -2.31 17.06
N ASP A 94 -2.13 -1.32 17.75
CA ASP A 94 -1.44 -0.66 18.86
C ASP A 94 -1.52 -1.45 20.18
N ARG A 95 -2.60 -2.16 20.41
CA ARG A 95 -2.80 -2.93 21.64
C ARG A 95 -2.17 -4.32 21.62
N MET A 96 -1.92 -4.88 20.44
CA MET A 96 -1.40 -6.24 20.28
C MET A 96 -0.01 -6.25 19.62
N PRO A 97 0.94 -7.11 20.05
CA PRO A 97 2.27 -7.26 19.44
C PRO A 97 2.22 -8.01 18.08
N ILE A 98 1.19 -7.75 17.29
CA ILE A 98 0.90 -8.46 16.03
C ILE A 98 1.23 -7.64 14.77
N LYS A 99 1.79 -6.42 14.92
CA LYS A 99 2.06 -5.49 13.80
C LYS A 99 2.82 -6.15 12.65
N LYS A 100 3.89 -6.91 12.97
CA LYS A 100 4.68 -7.62 11.95
C LYS A 100 3.89 -8.74 11.26
N LYS A 101 3.05 -9.46 12.00
CA LYS A 101 2.23 -10.55 11.48
C LYS A 101 1.13 -9.99 10.57
N LEU A 102 0.49 -8.91 11.00
CA LEU A 102 -0.53 -8.21 10.23
C LEU A 102 0.05 -7.68 8.92
N LEU A 103 1.19 -6.96 8.98
CA LEU A 103 1.89 -6.46 7.80
C LEU A 103 2.20 -7.59 6.81
N LYS A 104 2.73 -8.72 7.28
CA LYS A 104 3.04 -9.87 6.44
C LYS A 104 1.79 -10.40 5.72
N TRP A 105 0.67 -10.56 6.42
CA TRP A 105 -0.57 -11.04 5.83
C TRP A 105 -1.13 -10.07 4.78
N TYR A 106 -1.13 -8.76 5.06
CA TYR A 106 -1.57 -7.75 4.10
C TYR A 106 -0.67 -7.71 2.86
N THR A 107 0.64 -7.83 3.04
CA THR A 107 1.59 -7.88 1.91
C THR A 107 1.35 -9.10 1.04
N VAL A 108 1.20 -10.29 1.63
CA VAL A 108 0.93 -11.52 0.87
C VAL A 108 -0.42 -11.43 0.14
N ALA A 109 -1.46 -10.93 0.79
CA ALA A 109 -2.76 -10.72 0.15
C ALA A 109 -2.66 -9.72 -1.01
N GLY A 110 -1.95 -8.60 -0.82
CA GLY A 110 -1.71 -7.61 -1.87
C GLY A 110 -0.99 -8.19 -3.09
N ILE A 111 0.06 -8.99 -2.88
CA ILE A 111 0.79 -9.68 -3.96
C ILE A 111 -0.15 -10.62 -4.71
N LEU A 112 -0.95 -11.41 -3.99
CA LEU A 112 -1.89 -12.35 -4.60
C LEU A 112 -2.93 -11.64 -5.47
N PHE A 113 -3.55 -10.56 -4.94
CA PHE A 113 -4.55 -9.80 -5.69
C PHE A 113 -3.94 -9.07 -6.89
N THR A 114 -2.73 -8.54 -6.77
CA THR A 114 -2.02 -7.93 -7.90
C THR A 114 -1.73 -8.96 -8.99
N ALA A 115 -1.31 -10.17 -8.62
CA ALA A 115 -1.09 -11.25 -9.58
C ALA A 115 -2.40 -11.67 -10.29
N LEU A 116 -3.51 -11.74 -9.55
CA LEU A 116 -4.83 -12.00 -10.12
C LEU A 116 -5.27 -10.89 -11.08
N MET A 117 -5.02 -9.63 -10.74
CA MET A 117 -5.29 -8.50 -11.63
C MET A 117 -4.48 -8.59 -12.93
N GLY A 118 -3.18 -8.91 -12.83
CA GLY A 118 -2.33 -9.13 -14.01
C GLY A 118 -2.76 -10.32 -14.88
N ALA A 119 -3.38 -11.32 -14.27
CA ALA A 119 -3.93 -12.48 -14.99
C ALA A 119 -5.33 -12.22 -15.58
N ALA A 120 -6.03 -11.17 -15.17
CA ALA A 120 -7.40 -10.87 -15.59
C ALA A 120 -7.61 -10.90 -17.11
N PRO A 121 -6.75 -10.32 -17.96
CA PRO A 121 -6.96 -10.36 -19.42
C PRO A 121 -7.06 -11.77 -20.02
N TYR A 122 -6.47 -12.77 -19.36
CA TYR A 122 -6.49 -14.16 -19.83
C TYR A 122 -7.83 -14.88 -19.54
N PHE A 123 -8.66 -14.34 -18.65
CA PHE A 123 -9.96 -14.92 -18.27
C PHE A 123 -11.14 -14.39 -19.09
N GLY A 124 -10.88 -13.58 -20.11
CA GLY A 124 -11.88 -13.02 -21.01
C GLY A 124 -12.46 -11.68 -20.57
N SER A 125 -13.43 -11.18 -21.33
CA SER A 125 -13.98 -9.82 -21.16
C SER A 125 -14.65 -9.56 -19.80
N GLN A 126 -15.14 -10.58 -19.13
CA GLN A 126 -15.77 -10.47 -17.80
C GLN A 126 -14.76 -10.34 -16.65
N ALA A 127 -13.47 -10.41 -16.95
CA ALA A 127 -12.40 -10.40 -15.94
C ALA A 127 -12.23 -9.06 -15.22
N TYR A 128 -12.93 -7.99 -15.65
CA TYR A 128 -13.00 -6.76 -14.88
C TYR A 128 -13.55 -6.98 -13.46
N ILE A 129 -14.38 -8.01 -13.26
CA ILE A 129 -14.90 -8.40 -11.95
C ILE A 129 -13.75 -8.86 -11.03
N LEU A 130 -12.77 -9.61 -11.57
CA LEU A 130 -11.60 -10.03 -10.81
C LEU A 130 -10.71 -8.83 -10.42
N SER A 131 -10.68 -7.79 -11.25
CA SER A 131 -9.94 -6.55 -10.95
C SER A 131 -10.55 -5.77 -9.78
N LEU A 132 -11.86 -5.92 -9.52
CA LEU A 132 -12.52 -5.30 -8.38
C LEU A 132 -11.99 -5.80 -7.03
N ILE A 133 -11.54 -7.04 -6.96
CA ILE A 133 -11.06 -7.66 -5.72
C ILE A 133 -9.72 -7.04 -5.27
N HIS A 134 -9.02 -6.40 -6.19
CA HIS A 134 -7.72 -5.79 -5.92
C HIS A 134 -7.83 -4.45 -5.17
N ILE A 135 -8.91 -3.75 -5.30
CA ILE A 135 -9.14 -2.43 -4.68
C ILE A 135 -9.76 -2.58 -3.31
#